data_33133c35e00dd8591f1d5cc6bf8edc37
#
_entry.id   33133c35e00dd8591f1d5cc6bf8edc37
#
_cell.length_a   1.000
_cell.length_b   1.000
_cell.length_c   1.000
_cell.angle_alpha   90.00
_cell.angle_beta   90.00
_cell.angle_gamma   90.00
#
_symmetry.space_group_name_H-M   'P 1'
#
loop_
_entity.id
_entity.type
_entity.pdbx_description
1 polymer ?
#
loop_
_entity_poly.entity_id
_entity_poly.type
_entity_poly.pdbx_seq_one_letter_code
_entity_poly.pdbx_strand_id
1 'polypeptide(L)'
;MPVIVLPMHRDDIGAVARVHSEGFPRQKDSLKWISCNFAAFPRIMIYVARDEKDKIIGYIQWIQKSGFRQQSVMELEQIAVLKNNQKNGIGFLLIKKSVELIKGYLEGNNSSLKAILISTRTDNTAKSLYEKALGAEEIAVIKDLYSADEAILIARGV
;
A
#
# COMPACT_ATOMS: atom_id res chain seq x y z
N MET A 1 14.80 -11.00 -11.52
CA MET A 1 15.55 -10.01 -10.71
C MET A 1 15.15 -10.14 -9.25
N PRO A 2 16.08 -10.30 -8.35
CA PRO A 2 15.74 -10.35 -6.94
C PRO A 2 15.29 -8.95 -6.47
N VAL A 3 14.05 -8.89 -6.01
CA VAL A 3 13.47 -7.70 -5.40
C VAL A 3 13.16 -8.04 -3.95
N ILE A 4 13.55 -7.17 -3.03
CA ILE A 4 13.24 -7.32 -1.62
C ILE A 4 12.26 -6.25 -1.17
N VAL A 5 11.39 -6.61 -0.22
CA VAL A 5 10.43 -5.68 0.39
C VAL A 5 10.78 -5.50 1.85
N LEU A 6 10.96 -4.26 2.26
CA LEU A 6 11.41 -3.87 3.60
C LEU A 6 10.60 -2.68 4.12
N PRO A 7 10.52 -2.49 5.45
CA PRO A 7 10.01 -1.24 5.99
C PRO A 7 10.81 -0.04 5.48
N MET A 8 10.11 1.04 5.19
CA MET A 8 10.72 2.29 4.75
C MET A 8 11.55 2.93 5.86
N HIS A 9 12.73 3.45 5.52
CA HIS A 9 13.57 4.25 6.38
C HIS A 9 13.42 5.75 6.10
N ARG A 10 13.82 6.59 7.04
CA ARG A 10 13.78 8.05 6.87
C ARG A 10 14.55 8.50 5.62
N ASP A 11 15.69 7.89 5.34
CA ASP A 11 16.52 8.23 4.19
C ASP A 11 15.87 7.90 2.85
N ASP A 12 14.78 7.13 2.86
CA ASP A 12 14.05 6.73 1.65
C ASP A 12 13.00 7.75 1.21
N ILE A 13 12.72 8.76 2.03
CA ILE A 13 11.63 9.72 1.78
C ILE A 13 11.72 10.32 0.38
N GLY A 14 12.88 10.80 -0.03
CA GLY A 14 13.06 11.40 -1.35
C GLY A 14 12.79 10.42 -2.49
N ALA A 15 13.28 9.19 -2.38
CA ALA A 15 13.09 8.17 -3.41
C ALA A 15 11.63 7.71 -3.48
N VAL A 16 10.97 7.53 -2.34
CA VAL A 16 9.54 7.17 -2.28
C VAL A 16 8.68 8.29 -2.82
N ALA A 17 8.99 9.55 -2.48
CA ALA A 17 8.30 10.72 -3.02
C ALA A 17 8.36 10.77 -4.56
N ARG A 18 9.49 10.39 -5.14
CA ARG A 18 9.63 10.31 -6.60
C ARG A 18 8.75 9.21 -7.19
N VAL A 19 8.69 8.04 -6.55
CA VAL A 19 7.77 6.97 -6.99
C VAL A 19 6.31 7.44 -6.90
N HIS A 20 5.96 8.14 -5.81
CA HIS A 20 4.63 8.71 -5.63
C HIS A 20 4.29 9.71 -6.74
N SER A 21 5.18 10.65 -7.05
CA SER A 21 4.93 11.66 -8.08
C SER A 21 4.73 11.04 -9.47
N GLU A 22 5.46 9.97 -9.78
CA GLU A 22 5.31 9.26 -11.04
C GLU A 22 4.01 8.44 -11.10
N GLY A 23 3.65 7.77 -10.00
CA GLY A 23 2.48 6.90 -9.91
C GLY A 23 1.15 7.65 -9.74
N PHE A 24 1.18 8.84 -9.15
CA PHE A 24 0.00 9.65 -8.84
C PHE A 24 0.14 11.07 -9.37
N PRO A 25 0.17 11.27 -10.70
CA PRO A 25 0.47 12.58 -11.29
C PRO A 25 -0.58 13.67 -11.01
N ARG A 26 -1.77 13.28 -10.57
CA ARG A 26 -2.83 14.25 -10.17
C ARG A 26 -2.66 14.75 -8.74
N GLN A 27 -1.82 14.09 -7.93
CA GLN A 27 -1.54 14.49 -6.55
C GLN A 27 -0.34 15.44 -6.53
N LYS A 28 -0.32 16.31 -5.52
CA LYS A 28 0.71 17.35 -5.38
C LYS A 28 1.55 17.11 -4.13
N ASP A 29 2.67 17.83 -4.04
CA ASP A 29 3.51 17.88 -2.84
C ASP A 29 3.93 16.49 -2.34
N SER A 30 4.43 15.64 -3.24
CA SER A 30 4.83 14.27 -2.95
C SER A 30 5.77 14.16 -1.76
N LEU A 31 6.78 15.04 -1.68
CA LEU A 31 7.73 15.04 -0.57
C LEU A 31 7.04 15.28 0.78
N LYS A 32 6.15 16.26 0.84
CA LYS A 32 5.35 16.57 2.05
C LYS A 32 4.44 15.40 2.41
N TRP A 33 3.74 14.84 1.41
CA TRP A 33 2.83 13.71 1.59
C TRP A 33 3.55 12.50 2.21
N ILE A 34 4.66 12.09 1.62
CA ILE A 34 5.42 10.93 2.11
C ILE A 34 6.06 11.23 3.47
N SER A 35 6.58 12.45 3.69
CA SER A 35 7.16 12.84 4.98
C SER A 35 6.14 12.80 6.12
N CYS A 36 4.94 13.32 5.89
CA CYS A 36 3.84 13.26 6.86
C CYS A 36 3.43 11.83 7.19
N ASN A 37 3.31 10.99 6.17
CA ASN A 37 2.90 9.60 6.33
C ASN A 37 3.96 8.78 7.04
N PHE A 38 5.22 8.98 6.72
CA PHE A 38 6.32 8.33 7.43
C PHE A 38 6.33 8.69 8.93
N ALA A 39 6.11 9.96 9.26
CA ALA A 39 6.08 10.45 10.64
C ALA A 39 4.89 9.90 11.45
N ALA A 40 3.86 9.39 10.79
CA ALA A 40 2.65 8.87 11.43
C ALA A 40 2.73 7.39 11.82
N PHE A 41 3.91 6.77 11.70
CA PHE A 41 4.10 5.40 12.19
C PHE A 41 3.81 5.32 13.72
N PRO A 42 3.12 4.29 14.23
CA PRO A 42 2.68 3.07 13.52
C PRO A 42 1.28 3.11 12.92
N ARG A 43 0.59 4.24 12.97
CA ARG A 43 -0.72 4.34 12.33
C ARG A 43 -0.62 4.15 10.81
N ILE A 44 0.39 4.75 10.20
CA ILE A 44 0.72 4.56 8.78
C ILE A 44 2.01 3.75 8.69
N MET A 45 1.98 2.70 7.89
CA MET A 45 3.11 1.81 7.65
C MET A 45 3.44 1.81 6.17
N ILE A 46 4.70 2.11 5.83
CA ILE A 46 5.16 2.16 4.45
C ILE A 46 6.26 1.12 4.25
N TYR A 47 6.13 0.34 3.20
CA TYR A 47 7.12 -0.66 2.78
C TYR A 47 7.61 -0.33 1.38
N VAL A 48 8.87 -0.59 1.13
CA VAL A 48 9.52 -0.28 -0.14
C VAL A 48 10.02 -1.55 -0.82
N ALA A 49 9.94 -1.56 -2.13
CA ALA A 49 10.56 -2.58 -2.96
C ALA A 49 11.91 -2.07 -3.47
N ARG A 50 12.98 -2.82 -3.20
CA ARG A 50 14.33 -2.50 -3.65
C ARG A 50 14.83 -3.54 -4.65
N ASP A 51 15.48 -3.07 -5.70
CA ASP A 51 16.14 -3.94 -6.67
C ASP A 51 17.51 -4.39 -6.18
N GLU A 52 18.21 -5.17 -6.99
CA GLU A 52 19.54 -5.70 -6.69
C GLU A 52 20.63 -4.62 -6.52
N LYS A 53 20.37 -3.40 -6.98
CA LYS A 53 21.26 -2.24 -6.82
C LYS A 53 20.84 -1.34 -5.66
N ASP A 54 19.99 -1.86 -4.77
CA ASP A 54 19.44 -1.13 -3.62
C ASP A 54 18.60 0.10 -4.00
N LYS A 55 18.12 0.19 -5.24
CA LYS A 55 17.28 1.28 -5.71
C LYS A 55 15.82 0.99 -5.36
N ILE A 56 15.12 2.00 -4.83
CA ILE A 56 13.68 1.91 -4.59
C ILE A 56 12.95 2.01 -5.93
N ILE A 57 12.18 0.97 -6.26
CA ILE A 57 11.43 0.83 -7.50
C ILE A 57 9.92 0.79 -7.29
N GLY A 58 9.47 0.77 -6.04
CA GLY A 58 8.05 0.78 -5.69
C GLY A 58 7.85 0.93 -4.19
N TYR A 59 6.62 1.24 -3.80
CA TYR A 59 6.23 1.29 -2.40
C TYR A 59 4.77 0.93 -2.23
N ILE A 60 4.40 0.57 -1.00
CA ILE A 60 3.03 0.35 -0.57
C ILE A 60 2.80 1.02 0.79
N GLN A 61 1.65 1.67 0.93
CA GLN A 61 1.29 2.40 2.13
C GLN A 61 -0.01 1.86 2.73
N TRP A 62 0.04 1.59 4.02
CA TRP A 62 -1.06 1.03 4.80
C TRP A 62 -1.45 1.95 5.94
N ILE A 63 -2.76 1.98 6.27
CA ILE A 63 -3.28 2.75 7.40
C ILE A 63 -4.03 1.83 8.36
N GLN A 64 -3.77 1.95 9.67
CA GLN A 64 -4.61 1.35 10.68
C GLN A 64 -5.90 2.18 10.85
N LYS A 65 -7.04 1.53 10.70
CA LYS A 65 -8.34 2.20 10.73
C LYS A 65 -8.93 2.20 12.13
N SER A 66 -9.43 3.38 12.55
CA SER A 66 -10.28 3.55 13.72
C SER A 66 -9.65 3.11 15.05
N GLY A 67 -8.36 3.34 15.18
CA GLY A 67 -7.61 3.09 16.42
C GLY A 67 -6.78 1.82 16.40
N PHE A 68 -5.95 1.68 17.44
CA PHE A 68 -5.17 0.47 17.69
C PHE A 68 -6.06 -0.54 18.40
N ARG A 69 -6.41 -1.62 17.72
CA ARG A 69 -7.40 -2.59 18.19
C ARG A 69 -6.78 -3.97 18.37
N GLN A 70 -7.38 -4.79 19.22
CA GLN A 70 -7.00 -6.20 19.35
C GLN A 70 -7.19 -6.94 18.01
N GLN A 71 -8.23 -6.59 17.25
CA GLN A 71 -8.44 -7.05 15.89
C GLN A 71 -8.40 -5.83 14.98
N SER A 72 -7.26 -5.61 14.31
CA SER A 72 -7.02 -4.42 13.50
C SER A 72 -7.61 -4.54 12.10
N VAL A 73 -8.13 -3.43 11.61
CA VAL A 73 -8.53 -3.26 10.22
C VAL A 73 -7.48 -2.36 9.55
N MET A 74 -6.87 -2.84 8.49
CA MET A 74 -5.90 -2.08 7.72
C MET A 74 -6.51 -1.63 6.39
N GLU A 75 -6.15 -0.43 5.95
CA GLU A 75 -6.47 0.03 4.60
C GLU A 75 -5.20 0.04 3.76
N LEU A 76 -5.26 -0.59 2.60
CA LEU A 76 -4.25 -0.41 1.57
C LEU A 76 -4.56 0.91 0.88
N GLU A 77 -3.84 1.98 1.25
CA GLU A 77 -4.16 3.32 0.74
C GLU A 77 -3.49 3.60 -0.59
N GLN A 78 -2.22 3.28 -0.73
CA GLN A 78 -1.47 3.55 -1.96
C GLN A 78 -0.51 2.41 -2.27
N ILE A 79 -0.36 2.12 -3.54
CA ILE A 79 0.68 1.26 -4.07
C ILE A 79 1.13 1.82 -5.42
N ALA A 80 2.43 1.90 -5.62
CA ALA A 80 2.99 2.35 -6.89
C ALA A 80 4.30 1.64 -7.19
N VAL A 81 4.50 1.35 -8.45
CA VAL A 81 5.75 0.77 -9.01
C VAL A 81 6.19 1.66 -10.15
N LEU A 82 7.48 1.99 -10.21
CA LEU A 82 8.05 2.78 -11.31
C LEU A 82 7.68 2.16 -12.65
N LYS A 83 7.33 2.99 -13.62
CA LYS A 83 6.80 2.56 -14.93
C LYS A 83 7.68 1.50 -15.59
N ASN A 84 8.99 1.67 -15.56
CA ASN A 84 9.93 0.73 -16.18
C ASN A 84 10.05 -0.61 -15.44
N ASN A 85 9.51 -0.70 -14.24
CA ASN A 85 9.54 -1.90 -13.41
C ASN A 85 8.18 -2.60 -13.30
N GLN A 86 7.14 -2.04 -13.91
CA GLN A 86 5.80 -2.61 -13.91
C GLN A 86 5.73 -3.91 -14.72
N LYS A 87 4.68 -4.70 -14.51
CA LYS A 87 4.43 -6.00 -15.17
C LYS A 87 5.47 -7.08 -14.87
N ASN A 88 6.19 -6.94 -13.76
CA ASN A 88 7.18 -7.92 -13.29
C ASN A 88 6.79 -8.55 -11.93
N GLY A 89 5.53 -8.45 -11.54
CA GLY A 89 5.04 -9.05 -10.29
C GLY A 89 5.41 -8.27 -9.02
N ILE A 90 5.99 -7.07 -9.15
CA ILE A 90 6.46 -6.28 -7.99
C ILE A 90 5.27 -5.81 -7.13
N GLY A 91 4.17 -5.40 -7.75
CA GLY A 91 2.96 -5.02 -7.01
C GLY A 91 2.41 -6.18 -6.17
N PHE A 92 2.36 -7.37 -6.74
CA PHE A 92 1.95 -8.59 -6.02
C PHE A 92 2.90 -8.88 -4.85
N LEU A 93 4.20 -8.79 -5.08
CA LEU A 93 5.22 -9.00 -4.06
C LEU A 93 5.10 -7.97 -2.91
N LEU A 94 4.91 -6.69 -3.25
CA LEU A 94 4.68 -5.62 -2.26
C LEU A 94 3.50 -5.94 -1.36
N ILE A 95 2.38 -6.36 -1.93
CA ILE A 95 1.18 -6.71 -1.15
C ILE A 95 1.47 -7.91 -0.24
N LYS A 96 1.96 -9.01 -0.80
CA LYS A 96 2.16 -10.25 -0.04
C LYS A 96 3.16 -10.08 1.08
N LYS A 97 4.31 -9.46 0.81
CA LYS A 97 5.37 -9.27 1.80
C LYS A 97 5.01 -8.25 2.87
N SER A 98 4.37 -7.14 2.49
CA SER A 98 3.94 -6.17 3.49
C SER A 98 2.87 -6.73 4.43
N VAL A 99 1.94 -7.55 3.93
CA VAL A 99 0.95 -8.23 4.78
C VAL A 99 1.64 -9.16 5.79
N GLU A 100 2.63 -9.94 5.37
CA GLU A 100 3.42 -10.78 6.29
C GLU A 100 4.08 -9.93 7.39
N LEU A 101 4.72 -8.82 7.01
CA LEU A 101 5.39 -7.92 7.94
C LEU A 101 4.41 -7.23 8.90
N ILE A 102 3.25 -6.78 8.40
CA ILE A 102 2.19 -6.19 9.21
C ILE A 102 1.66 -7.20 10.23
N LYS A 103 1.40 -8.43 9.80
CA LYS A 103 0.91 -9.48 10.72
C LYS A 103 1.91 -9.74 11.84
N GLY A 104 3.21 -9.83 11.52
CA GLY A 104 4.25 -9.97 12.53
C GLY A 104 4.32 -8.78 13.48
N TYR A 105 4.21 -7.55 12.98
CA TYR A 105 4.15 -6.35 13.81
C TYR A 105 2.94 -6.36 14.75
N LEU A 106 1.77 -6.66 14.23
CA LEU A 106 0.53 -6.70 15.02
C LEU A 106 0.62 -7.76 16.12
N GLU A 107 1.08 -8.96 15.80
CA GLU A 107 1.27 -10.04 16.78
C GLU A 107 2.22 -9.61 17.90
N GLY A 108 3.31 -8.94 17.57
CA GLY A 108 4.25 -8.39 18.57
C GLY A 108 3.65 -7.30 19.45
N ASN A 109 2.50 -6.74 19.08
CA ASN A 109 1.77 -5.72 19.83
C ASN A 109 0.40 -6.21 20.34
N ASN A 110 0.25 -7.52 20.49
CA ASN A 110 -0.97 -8.16 20.99
C ASN A 110 -2.21 -7.84 20.15
N SER A 111 -2.04 -7.76 18.85
CA SER A 111 -3.10 -7.52 17.88
C SER A 111 -3.07 -8.56 16.77
N SER A 112 -4.13 -8.64 16.00
CA SER A 112 -4.22 -9.49 14.82
C SER A 112 -4.90 -8.73 13.67
N LEU A 113 -4.63 -9.14 12.44
CA LEU A 113 -5.25 -8.55 11.26
C LEU A 113 -6.62 -9.20 11.02
N LYS A 114 -7.70 -8.40 11.12
CA LYS A 114 -9.06 -8.86 10.90
C LYS A 114 -9.49 -8.74 9.45
N ALA A 115 -9.25 -7.59 8.85
CA ALA A 115 -9.70 -7.28 7.49
C ALA A 115 -8.84 -6.20 6.86
N ILE A 116 -8.85 -6.17 5.53
CA ILE A 116 -8.20 -5.16 4.71
C ILE A 116 -9.26 -4.45 3.89
N LEU A 117 -9.29 -3.12 3.96
CA LEU A 117 -10.09 -2.27 3.09
C LEU A 117 -9.22 -1.73 1.95
N ILE A 118 -9.79 -1.61 0.78
CA ILE A 118 -9.13 -1.02 -0.38
C ILE A 118 -10.14 -0.13 -1.10
N SER A 119 -9.71 1.08 -1.46
CA SER A 119 -10.48 1.98 -2.31
C SER A 119 -9.69 2.19 -3.60
N THR A 120 -10.33 1.99 -4.75
CA THR A 120 -9.69 2.14 -6.05
C THR A 120 -10.71 2.60 -7.09
N ARG A 121 -10.26 3.32 -8.13
CA ARG A 121 -11.15 3.70 -9.23
C ARG A 121 -11.75 2.45 -9.87
N THR A 122 -13.02 2.54 -10.25
CA THR A 122 -13.73 1.41 -10.89
C THR A 122 -13.09 0.97 -12.21
N ASP A 123 -12.41 1.90 -12.90
CA ASP A 123 -11.71 1.66 -14.17
C ASP A 123 -10.22 1.30 -13.98
N ASN A 124 -9.76 1.11 -12.74
CA ASN A 124 -8.36 0.80 -12.45
C ASN A 124 -8.08 -0.70 -12.64
N THR A 125 -7.04 -1.01 -13.42
CA THR A 125 -6.58 -2.39 -13.63
C THR A 125 -6.01 -3.03 -12.37
N ALA A 126 -5.60 -2.24 -11.37
CA ALA A 126 -5.09 -2.75 -10.08
C ALA A 126 -6.12 -3.56 -9.29
N LYS A 127 -7.42 -3.42 -9.60
CA LYS A 127 -8.48 -4.20 -8.96
C LYS A 127 -8.21 -5.71 -9.06
N SER A 128 -7.79 -6.19 -10.22
CA SER A 128 -7.46 -7.61 -10.43
C SER A 128 -6.25 -8.05 -9.58
N LEU A 129 -5.30 -7.15 -9.34
CA LEU A 129 -4.17 -7.40 -8.46
C LEU A 129 -4.62 -7.63 -7.01
N TYR A 130 -5.55 -6.80 -6.53
CA TYR A 130 -6.10 -6.94 -5.17
C TYR A 130 -6.90 -8.23 -5.00
N GLU A 131 -7.68 -8.59 -6.00
CA GLU A 131 -8.43 -9.85 -6.03
C GLU A 131 -7.48 -11.05 -5.95
N LYS A 132 -6.43 -11.07 -6.76
CA LYS A 132 -5.43 -12.15 -6.78
C LYS A 132 -4.60 -12.24 -5.51
N ALA A 133 -4.09 -11.10 -5.05
CA ALA A 133 -3.16 -11.08 -3.92
C ALA A 133 -3.85 -11.28 -2.56
N LEU A 134 -5.09 -10.81 -2.42
CA LEU A 134 -5.78 -10.73 -1.13
C LEU A 134 -7.11 -11.47 -1.10
N GLY A 135 -7.64 -11.91 -2.24
CA GLY A 135 -9.01 -12.41 -2.32
C GLY A 135 -10.05 -11.32 -2.05
N ALA A 136 -9.70 -10.07 -2.38
CA ALA A 136 -10.56 -8.92 -2.13
C ALA A 136 -11.83 -8.98 -2.99
N GLU A 137 -12.96 -8.58 -2.39
CA GLU A 137 -14.27 -8.52 -3.03
C GLU A 137 -14.78 -7.09 -3.05
N GLU A 138 -15.35 -6.66 -4.17
CA GLU A 138 -16.01 -5.37 -4.27
C GLU A 138 -17.34 -5.41 -3.51
N ILE A 139 -17.52 -4.46 -2.58
CA ILE A 139 -18.72 -4.40 -1.72
C ILE A 139 -19.56 -3.14 -1.95
N ALA A 140 -19.00 -2.10 -2.56
CA ALA A 140 -19.69 -0.83 -2.80
C ALA A 140 -18.99 -0.03 -3.88
N VAL A 141 -19.73 0.92 -4.45
CA VAL A 141 -19.20 1.95 -5.36
C VAL A 141 -19.68 3.31 -4.85
N ILE A 142 -18.74 4.24 -4.73
CA ILE A 142 -19.04 5.64 -4.39
C ILE A 142 -18.89 6.46 -5.66
N LYS A 143 -20.00 7.06 -6.09
CA LYS A 143 -20.00 7.87 -7.30
C LYS A 143 -19.26 9.19 -7.10
N ASP A 144 -18.43 9.54 -8.07
CA ASP A 144 -17.73 10.83 -8.14
C ASP A 144 -16.98 11.21 -6.86
N LEU A 145 -16.38 10.21 -6.19
CA LEU A 145 -15.65 10.50 -4.94
C LEU A 145 -14.42 11.39 -5.20
N TYR A 146 -13.71 11.13 -6.27
CA TYR A 146 -12.58 11.95 -6.76
C TYR A 146 -12.84 12.34 -8.21
N SER A 147 -11.96 12.01 -9.12
CA SER A 147 -12.12 12.28 -10.56
C SER A 147 -12.93 11.21 -11.31
N ALA A 148 -13.37 10.17 -10.61
CA ALA A 148 -14.17 9.07 -11.13
C ALA A 148 -14.84 8.33 -9.96
N ASP A 149 -15.66 7.32 -10.29
CA ASP A 149 -16.27 6.46 -9.28
C ASP A 149 -15.19 5.61 -8.58
N GLU A 150 -15.36 5.40 -7.29
CA GLU A 150 -14.48 4.58 -6.45
C GLU A 150 -15.16 3.27 -6.07
N ALA A 151 -14.50 2.16 -6.32
CA ALA A 151 -14.89 0.86 -5.81
C ALA A 151 -14.28 0.65 -4.43
N ILE A 152 -15.07 0.15 -3.50
CA ILE A 152 -14.62 -0.25 -2.16
C ILE A 152 -14.56 -1.77 -2.13
N LEU A 153 -13.37 -2.30 -1.82
CA LEU A 153 -13.13 -3.73 -1.70
C LEU A 153 -12.79 -4.10 -0.27
N ILE A 154 -13.11 -5.34 0.10
CA ILE A 154 -12.73 -5.90 1.40
C ILE A 154 -12.07 -7.27 1.22
N ALA A 155 -11.03 -7.54 2.00
CA ALA A 155 -10.40 -8.85 2.10
C ALA A 155 -10.47 -9.33 3.56
N ARG A 156 -10.88 -10.58 3.75
CA ARG A 156 -10.98 -11.24 5.04
C ARG A 156 -10.16 -12.53 5.03
N GLY A 157 -9.72 -12.97 6.20
CA GLY A 157 -8.98 -14.22 6.32
C GLY A 157 -7.61 -14.21 5.64
N VAL A 158 -7.00 -13.07 5.61
CA VAL A 158 -5.70 -12.83 4.94
C VAL A 158 -4.55 -13.35 5.80
#